data_4c7542964730e889fcb03abf41092081
#
_entry.id   4c7542964730e889fcb03abf41092081
#
_cell.length_a   1.000
_cell.length_b   1.000
_cell.length_c   1.000
_cell.angle_alpha   90.00
_cell.angle_beta   90.00
_cell.angle_gamma   90.00
#
_symmetry.space_group_name_H-M   'P 1'
#
loop_
_entity.id
_entity.type
_entity.pdbx_description
1 polymer ?
#
loop_
_entity_poly.entity_id
_entity_poly.type
_entity_poly.pdbx_seq_one_letter_code
_entity_poly.pdbx_strand_id
1 'polypeptide(L)'
;HNGHYDTPETIGVKWQMDVKYVPKICYSGTDGERFYQYTMIDEASRERFIYPYKEASGYSTNDFVMRAIMYFGYAPDTIQTDNGGEFCNTQKTNKIHTFDRLCTKLHIYHKTIRPRTPWHNGKVERSHRNDQERFYNYLKFYSYDDLLLQMKRYLKRSNNIPMAVLGWKSPLEKRKELENSCV
;
A
#
# COMPACT_ATOMS: atom_id res chain seq x y z
N HIS A 1 -25.73 11.50 -9.00
CA HIS A 1 -25.07 11.68 -7.70
C HIS A 1 -23.56 11.59 -7.90
N ASN A 2 -22.90 12.73 -8.00
CA ASN A 2 -21.46 12.85 -7.87
C ASN A 2 -21.14 12.60 -6.39
N GLY A 3 -20.86 11.34 -6.05
CA GLY A 3 -20.37 10.99 -4.73
C GLY A 3 -19.01 11.64 -4.53
N HIS A 4 -18.99 12.76 -3.84
CA HIS A 4 -17.77 13.37 -3.37
C HIS A 4 -17.10 12.37 -2.44
N TYR A 5 -15.94 11.84 -2.84
CA TYR A 5 -15.15 11.00 -1.97
C TYR A 5 -14.40 11.93 -1.00
N ASP A 6 -14.89 11.96 0.23
CA ASP A 6 -14.26 12.80 1.26
C ASP A 6 -12.92 12.18 1.68
N THR A 7 -11.85 12.89 1.36
CA THR A 7 -10.52 12.52 1.85
C THR A 7 -10.43 12.87 3.33
N PRO A 8 -9.96 11.92 4.18
CA PRO A 8 -9.75 12.20 5.59
C PRO A 8 -8.80 13.40 5.81
N GLU A 9 -9.11 14.21 6.81
CA GLU A 9 -8.31 15.38 7.18
C GLU A 9 -7.20 15.03 8.20
N THR A 10 -7.26 13.84 8.80
CA THR A 10 -6.30 13.37 9.80
C THR A 10 -5.66 12.06 9.36
N ILE A 11 -4.40 11.86 9.76
CA ILE A 11 -3.71 10.58 9.55
C ILE A 11 -4.35 9.46 10.39
N GLY A 12 -4.21 8.23 9.93
CA GLY A 12 -4.70 7.05 10.65
C GLY A 12 -6.19 6.78 10.55
N VAL A 13 -6.95 7.59 9.82
CA VAL A 13 -8.38 7.33 9.58
C VAL A 13 -8.55 6.18 8.60
N LYS A 14 -7.87 6.25 7.47
CA LYS A 14 -8.01 5.25 6.42
C LYS A 14 -6.74 5.07 5.62
N TRP A 15 -6.36 3.81 5.47
CA TRP A 15 -5.32 3.38 4.54
C TRP A 15 -5.94 2.64 3.37
N GLN A 16 -5.34 2.78 2.20
CA GLN A 16 -5.58 1.91 1.05
C GLN A 16 -4.41 0.94 0.90
N MET A 17 -4.71 -0.33 0.62
CA MET A 17 -3.71 -1.37 0.39
C MET A 17 -3.96 -2.07 -0.93
N ASP A 18 -2.89 -2.36 -1.65
CA ASP A 18 -2.93 -3.12 -2.88
C ASP A 18 -1.64 -3.90 -3.10
N VAL A 19 -1.68 -4.86 -4.01
CA VAL A 19 -0.54 -5.68 -4.43
C VAL A 19 -0.41 -5.58 -5.93
N LYS A 20 0.82 -5.42 -6.41
CA LYS A 20 1.13 -5.46 -7.85
C LYS A 20 2.28 -6.42 -8.12
N TYR A 21 2.32 -6.96 -9.34
CA TYR A 21 3.49 -7.67 -9.82
C TYR A 21 4.66 -6.72 -10.02
N VAL A 22 5.84 -7.15 -9.60
CA VAL A 22 7.08 -6.52 -10.04
C VAL A 22 7.31 -6.94 -11.50
N PRO A 23 7.57 -6.02 -12.44
CA PRO A 23 7.77 -6.39 -13.84
C PRO A 23 8.91 -7.39 -14.00
N LYS A 24 8.65 -8.50 -14.69
CA LYS A 24 9.63 -9.58 -14.89
C LYS A 24 10.93 -9.12 -15.52
N ILE A 25 10.87 -8.14 -16.42
CA ILE A 25 12.04 -7.59 -17.10
C ILE A 25 13.04 -6.94 -16.16
N CYS A 26 12.62 -6.54 -14.96
CA CYS A 26 13.49 -5.95 -13.95
C CYS A 26 14.37 -6.98 -13.25
N TYR A 27 13.98 -8.24 -13.26
CA TYR A 27 14.73 -9.33 -12.62
C TYR A 27 15.73 -9.95 -13.59
N SER A 28 17.00 -9.98 -13.21
CA SER A 28 18.08 -10.56 -14.01
C SER A 28 18.34 -12.04 -13.76
N GLY A 29 17.65 -12.65 -12.78
CA GLY A 29 17.75 -14.10 -12.52
C GLY A 29 17.06 -14.93 -13.59
N THR A 30 17.43 -16.22 -13.69
CA THR A 30 16.94 -17.18 -14.70
C THR A 30 16.07 -18.28 -14.11
N ASP A 31 15.79 -18.23 -12.80
CA ASP A 31 15.00 -19.24 -12.07
C ASP A 31 13.47 -19.10 -12.25
N GLY A 32 13.00 -18.08 -12.97
CA GLY A 32 11.59 -17.83 -13.20
C GLY A 32 10.83 -17.31 -11.97
N GLU A 33 11.52 -16.92 -10.94
CA GLU A 33 10.92 -16.41 -9.70
C GLU A 33 10.12 -15.13 -9.96
N ARG A 34 8.99 -14.99 -9.28
CA ARG A 34 8.13 -13.81 -9.35
C ARG A 34 8.19 -13.04 -8.05
N PHE A 35 8.05 -11.73 -8.18
CA PHE A 35 8.07 -10.82 -7.04
C PHE A 35 6.83 -9.93 -7.07
N TYR A 36 6.41 -9.51 -5.89
CA TYR A 36 5.23 -8.69 -5.67
C TYR A 36 5.59 -7.48 -4.84
N GLN A 37 5.01 -6.34 -5.15
CA GLN A 37 5.06 -5.16 -4.31
C GLN A 37 3.73 -5.02 -3.58
N TYR A 38 3.77 -5.05 -2.25
CA TYR A 38 2.68 -4.59 -1.40
C TYR A 38 2.82 -3.10 -1.17
N THR A 39 1.72 -2.39 -1.24
CA THR A 39 1.66 -0.94 -1.06
C THR A 39 0.58 -0.57 -0.06
N MET A 40 0.93 0.25 0.92
CA MET A 40 0.02 0.88 1.86
C MET A 40 0.14 2.39 1.73
N ILE A 41 -0.97 3.11 1.64
CA ILE A 41 -0.99 4.57 1.58
C ILE A 41 -1.99 5.13 2.60
N ASP A 42 -1.56 6.10 3.41
CA ASP A 42 -2.48 6.89 4.23
C ASP A 42 -3.18 7.92 3.34
N GLU A 43 -4.49 7.91 3.34
CA GLU A 43 -5.26 8.78 2.45
C GLU A 43 -5.11 10.28 2.76
N ALA A 44 -4.83 10.64 4.01
CA ALA A 44 -4.70 12.05 4.40
C ALA A 44 -3.34 12.64 4.00
N SER A 45 -2.25 11.96 4.34
CA SER A 45 -0.89 12.45 4.06
C SER A 45 -0.34 12.04 2.71
N ARG A 46 -0.88 11.00 2.08
CA ARG A 46 -0.30 10.30 0.93
C ARG A 46 1.03 9.63 1.22
N GLU A 47 1.47 9.57 2.48
CA GLU A 47 2.66 8.79 2.86
C GLU A 47 2.42 7.31 2.58
N ARG A 48 3.43 6.66 2.02
CA ARG A 48 3.36 5.26 1.63
C ARG A 48 4.38 4.42 2.38
N PHE A 49 4.05 3.15 2.53
CA PHE A 49 4.97 2.07 2.80
C PHE A 49 4.85 1.02 1.71
N ILE A 50 5.97 0.60 1.13
CA ILE A 50 6.05 -0.47 0.13
C ILE A 50 7.05 -1.51 0.57
N TYR A 51 6.78 -2.76 0.26
CA TYR A 51 7.65 -3.89 0.63
C TYR A 51 7.52 -5.03 -0.37
N PRO A 52 8.63 -5.70 -0.75
CA PRO A 52 8.59 -6.80 -1.71
C PRO A 52 8.30 -8.14 -1.04
N TYR A 53 7.62 -9.01 -1.77
CA TYR A 53 7.33 -10.40 -1.36
C TYR A 53 7.51 -11.34 -2.54
N LYS A 54 7.78 -12.62 -2.24
CA LYS A 54 7.85 -13.69 -3.23
C LYS A 54 6.50 -14.34 -3.52
N GLU A 55 5.48 -14.03 -2.72
CA GLU A 55 4.11 -14.49 -2.90
C GLU A 55 3.10 -13.42 -2.53
N ALA A 56 1.91 -13.49 -3.11
CA ALA A 56 0.75 -12.71 -2.72
C ALA A 56 -0.24 -13.66 -2.03
N SER A 57 -0.26 -13.66 -0.71
CA SER A 57 -1.06 -14.55 0.13
C SER A 57 -1.58 -13.83 1.36
N GLY A 58 -2.52 -14.45 2.08
CA GLY A 58 -2.97 -13.92 3.37
C GLY A 58 -1.83 -13.80 4.39
N TYR A 59 -0.85 -14.69 4.34
CA TYR A 59 0.33 -14.62 5.21
C TYR A 59 1.22 -13.43 4.88
N SER A 60 1.48 -13.20 3.60
CA SER A 60 2.23 -12.01 3.15
C SER A 60 1.50 -10.73 3.50
N THR A 61 0.19 -10.69 3.34
CA THR A 61 -0.65 -9.55 3.72
C THR A 61 -0.52 -9.23 5.21
N ASN A 62 -0.59 -10.24 6.08
CA ASN A 62 -0.46 -10.06 7.52
C ASN A 62 0.93 -9.54 7.91
N ASP A 63 1.98 -10.11 7.34
CA ASP A 63 3.36 -9.64 7.57
C ASP A 63 3.51 -8.19 7.13
N PHE A 64 3.00 -7.85 5.95
CA PHE A 64 3.06 -6.49 5.41
C PHE A 64 2.33 -5.47 6.28
N VAL A 65 1.12 -5.79 6.74
CA VAL A 65 0.33 -4.89 7.61
C VAL A 65 1.06 -4.61 8.91
N MET A 66 1.66 -5.63 9.54
CA MET A 66 2.45 -5.45 10.76
C MET A 66 3.68 -4.57 10.51
N ARG A 67 4.38 -4.77 9.39
CA ARG A 67 5.51 -3.91 9.00
C ARG A 67 5.09 -2.48 8.74
N ALA A 68 3.94 -2.28 8.09
CA ALA A 68 3.39 -0.96 7.81
C ALA A 68 3.08 -0.20 9.12
N ILE A 69 2.43 -0.86 10.07
CA ILE A 69 2.15 -0.27 11.39
C ILE A 69 3.44 0.16 12.10
N MET A 70 4.47 -0.68 12.05
CA MET A 70 5.79 -0.33 12.61
C MET A 70 6.43 0.86 11.88
N TYR A 71 6.35 0.88 10.56
CA TYR A 71 6.91 1.95 9.74
C TYR A 71 6.22 3.30 9.99
N PHE A 72 4.90 3.32 9.98
CA PHE A 72 4.12 4.54 10.22
C PHE A 72 4.16 4.98 11.68
N GLY A 73 4.31 4.05 12.62
CA GLY A 73 4.27 4.32 14.05
C GLY A 73 2.86 4.48 14.62
N TYR A 74 1.83 4.16 13.84
CA TYR A 74 0.42 4.12 14.24
C TYR A 74 -0.34 3.10 13.40
N ALA A 75 -1.49 2.64 13.90
CA ALA A 75 -2.41 1.78 13.16
C ALA A 75 -3.59 2.61 12.63
N PRO A 76 -4.17 2.24 11.48
CA PRO A 76 -5.34 2.94 10.94
C PRO A 76 -6.64 2.44 11.58
N ASP A 77 -7.70 3.25 11.50
CA ASP A 77 -9.05 2.80 11.84
C ASP A 77 -9.59 1.82 10.77
N THR A 78 -9.30 2.11 9.51
CA THR A 78 -9.79 1.34 8.36
C THR A 78 -8.66 1.05 7.38
N ILE A 79 -8.61 -0.18 6.85
CA ILE A 79 -7.83 -0.55 5.67
C ILE A 79 -8.80 -0.93 4.56
N GLN A 80 -8.70 -0.27 3.42
CA GLN A 80 -9.47 -0.56 2.23
C GLN A 80 -8.65 -1.35 1.21
N THR A 81 -9.22 -2.44 0.71
CA THR A 81 -8.61 -3.29 -0.32
C THR A 81 -9.61 -3.59 -1.43
N ASP A 82 -9.13 -4.15 -2.54
CA ASP A 82 -9.98 -4.86 -3.47
C ASP A 82 -10.41 -6.24 -2.91
N ASN A 83 -11.03 -7.06 -3.76
CA ASN A 83 -11.50 -8.39 -3.39
C ASN A 83 -10.51 -9.51 -3.77
N GLY A 84 -9.22 -9.22 -3.87
CA GLY A 84 -8.19 -10.22 -4.16
C GLY A 84 -8.11 -11.32 -3.10
N GLY A 85 -7.68 -12.51 -3.51
CA GLY A 85 -7.58 -13.67 -2.61
C GLY A 85 -6.59 -13.50 -1.46
N GLU A 86 -5.61 -12.62 -1.62
CA GLU A 86 -4.66 -12.22 -0.57
C GLU A 86 -5.32 -11.42 0.56
N PHE A 87 -6.49 -10.82 0.31
CA PHE A 87 -7.23 -9.97 1.25
C PHE A 87 -8.54 -10.58 1.71
N CYS A 88 -9.18 -11.39 0.87
CA CYS A 88 -10.54 -11.89 1.06
C CYS A 88 -10.68 -13.35 0.65
N ASN A 89 -11.69 -14.03 1.18
CA ASN A 89 -12.10 -15.32 0.63
C ASN A 89 -12.77 -15.12 -0.74
N THR A 90 -12.25 -15.75 -1.77
CA THR A 90 -12.76 -15.68 -3.14
C THR A 90 -13.94 -16.61 -3.40
N GLN A 91 -14.14 -17.61 -2.51
CA GLN A 91 -15.24 -18.57 -2.57
C GLN A 91 -16.09 -18.46 -1.31
N LYS A 92 -17.38 -18.81 -1.43
CA LYS A 92 -18.27 -18.93 -0.26
C LYS A 92 -17.70 -19.96 0.71
N THR A 93 -17.36 -19.52 1.92
CA THR A 93 -16.85 -20.38 2.99
C THR A 93 -17.27 -19.79 4.33
N ASN A 94 -17.42 -20.65 5.33
CA ASN A 94 -17.63 -20.24 6.72
C ASN A 94 -16.31 -19.92 7.44
N LYS A 95 -15.17 -20.09 6.76
CA LYS A 95 -13.86 -19.78 7.34
C LYS A 95 -13.59 -18.28 7.23
N ILE A 96 -13.09 -17.72 8.31
CA ILE A 96 -12.65 -16.32 8.34
C ILE A 96 -11.28 -16.22 7.67
N HIS A 97 -11.11 -15.29 6.74
CA HIS A 97 -9.83 -15.04 6.11
C HIS A 97 -8.77 -14.60 7.15
N THR A 98 -7.52 -15.05 6.97
CA THR A 98 -6.46 -14.76 7.95
C THR A 98 -6.23 -13.25 8.14
N PHE A 99 -6.39 -12.45 7.08
CA PHE A 99 -6.29 -10.99 7.17
C PHE A 99 -7.44 -10.39 8.00
N ASP A 100 -8.66 -10.88 7.85
CA ASP A 100 -9.79 -10.42 8.68
C ASP A 100 -9.61 -10.76 10.15
N ARG A 101 -8.99 -11.90 10.45
CA ARG A 101 -8.63 -12.27 11.84
C ARG A 101 -7.63 -11.27 12.42
N LEU A 102 -6.61 -10.88 11.65
CA LEU A 102 -5.63 -9.89 12.08
C LEU A 102 -6.30 -8.54 12.31
N CYS A 103 -7.15 -8.09 11.38
CA CYS A 103 -7.88 -6.84 11.51
C CYS A 103 -8.75 -6.81 12.78
N THR A 104 -9.48 -7.88 13.06
CA THR A 104 -10.28 -8.01 14.29
C THR A 104 -9.39 -7.88 15.53
N LYS A 105 -8.26 -8.58 15.54
CA LYS A 105 -7.31 -8.57 16.66
C LYS A 105 -6.70 -7.19 16.91
N LEU A 106 -6.48 -6.41 15.85
CA LEU A 106 -5.90 -5.07 15.91
C LEU A 106 -6.97 -3.95 16.00
N HIS A 107 -8.26 -4.29 16.05
CA HIS A 107 -9.36 -3.34 16.02
C HIS A 107 -9.35 -2.44 14.77
N ILE A 108 -8.97 -3.01 13.63
CA ILE A 108 -8.98 -2.35 12.32
C ILE A 108 -10.20 -2.83 11.53
N TYR A 109 -10.95 -1.91 10.95
CA TYR A 109 -12.03 -2.26 10.03
C TYR A 109 -11.47 -2.54 8.64
N HIS A 110 -11.67 -3.77 8.14
CA HIS A 110 -11.33 -4.13 6.77
C HIS A 110 -12.52 -3.81 5.85
N LYS A 111 -12.35 -2.83 4.99
CA LYS A 111 -13.34 -2.41 4.00
C LYS A 111 -12.92 -2.89 2.62
N THR A 112 -13.81 -3.62 1.93
CA THR A 112 -13.60 -3.97 0.53
C THR A 112 -14.30 -2.99 -0.39
N ILE A 113 -13.71 -2.72 -1.56
CA ILE A 113 -14.37 -1.92 -2.59
C ILE A 113 -15.52 -2.72 -3.21
N ARG A 114 -16.58 -2.03 -3.62
CA ARG A 114 -17.68 -2.68 -4.33
C ARG A 114 -17.23 -3.13 -5.72
N PRO A 115 -17.74 -4.27 -6.22
CA PRO A 115 -17.50 -4.65 -7.60
C PRO A 115 -17.84 -3.49 -8.55
N ARG A 116 -17.01 -3.27 -9.57
CA ARG A 116 -17.13 -2.22 -10.57
C ARG A 116 -16.98 -0.77 -10.05
N THR A 117 -16.33 -0.58 -8.91
CA THR A 117 -15.98 0.75 -8.39
C THR A 117 -14.46 0.90 -8.17
N PRO A 118 -13.62 0.68 -9.21
CA PRO A 118 -12.16 0.68 -9.05
C PRO A 118 -11.62 2.04 -8.56
N TRP A 119 -12.31 3.13 -8.84
CA TRP A 119 -11.90 4.47 -8.39
C TRP A 119 -11.83 4.64 -6.87
N HIS A 120 -12.46 3.76 -6.10
CA HIS A 120 -12.38 3.79 -4.64
C HIS A 120 -10.96 3.49 -4.12
N ASN A 121 -10.14 2.77 -4.88
CA ASN A 121 -8.74 2.50 -4.56
C ASN A 121 -7.76 3.35 -5.42
N GLY A 122 -8.25 4.45 -5.98
CA GLY A 122 -7.55 5.27 -6.97
C GLY A 122 -6.26 5.90 -6.47
N LYS A 123 -6.10 6.13 -5.15
CA LYS A 123 -4.87 6.71 -4.60
C LYS A 123 -3.72 5.72 -4.70
N VAL A 124 -3.94 4.46 -4.30
CA VAL A 124 -2.91 3.42 -4.40
C VAL A 124 -2.62 3.06 -5.86
N GLU A 125 -3.64 3.00 -6.71
CA GLU A 125 -3.46 2.73 -8.14
C GLU A 125 -2.64 3.81 -8.84
N ARG A 126 -2.91 5.08 -8.54
CA ARG A 126 -2.11 6.20 -9.06
C ARG A 126 -0.67 6.12 -8.58
N SER A 127 -0.45 5.74 -7.33
CA SER A 127 0.90 5.57 -6.80
C SER A 127 1.67 4.47 -7.53
N HIS A 128 1.00 3.39 -7.93
CA HIS A 128 1.61 2.32 -8.75
C HIS A 128 2.02 2.79 -10.14
N ARG A 129 1.26 3.70 -10.74
CA ARG A 129 1.63 4.31 -12.02
C ARG A 129 2.90 5.14 -11.90
N ASN A 130 3.00 5.93 -10.84
CA ASN A 130 4.22 6.67 -10.53
C ASN A 130 5.42 5.73 -10.29
N ASP A 131 5.21 4.60 -9.63
CA ASP A 131 6.25 3.60 -9.41
C ASP A 131 6.75 3.01 -10.72
N GLN A 132 5.86 2.76 -11.68
CA GLN A 132 6.26 2.28 -13.01
C GLN A 132 7.18 3.28 -13.70
N GLU A 133 6.79 4.55 -13.73
CA GLU A 133 7.51 5.61 -14.43
C GLU A 133 8.83 6.00 -13.75
N ARG A 134 8.85 6.02 -12.41
CA ARG A 134 9.97 6.56 -11.62
C ARG A 134 10.93 5.50 -11.11
N PHE A 135 10.50 4.25 -11.04
CA PHE A 135 11.27 3.17 -10.44
C PHE A 135 11.42 1.98 -11.39
N TYR A 136 10.33 1.31 -11.76
CA TYR A 136 10.40 0.06 -12.51
C TYR A 136 10.95 0.21 -13.93
N ASN A 137 10.73 1.33 -14.60
CA ASN A 137 11.30 1.59 -15.92
C ASN A 137 12.84 1.59 -15.92
N TYR A 138 13.47 1.79 -14.78
CA TYR A 138 14.93 1.88 -14.62
C TYR A 138 15.50 0.76 -13.76
N LEU A 139 14.64 -0.05 -13.11
CA LEU A 139 15.06 -1.05 -12.14
C LEU A 139 15.67 -2.28 -12.83
N LYS A 140 16.82 -2.69 -12.32
CA LYS A 140 17.40 -4.03 -12.50
C LYS A 140 17.83 -4.54 -11.14
N PHE A 141 17.44 -5.77 -10.80
CA PHE A 141 17.83 -6.42 -9.56
C PHE A 141 18.12 -7.91 -9.82
N TYR A 142 19.00 -8.48 -9.01
CA TYR A 142 19.47 -9.86 -9.18
C TYR A 142 19.04 -10.80 -8.05
N SER A 143 18.49 -10.28 -6.95
CA SER A 143 18.04 -11.07 -5.81
C SER A 143 16.91 -10.36 -5.07
N TYR A 144 16.22 -11.09 -4.19
CA TYR A 144 15.23 -10.50 -3.28
C TYR A 144 15.85 -9.40 -2.41
N ASP A 145 17.03 -9.65 -1.84
CA ASP A 145 17.68 -8.66 -0.97
C ASP A 145 18.09 -7.39 -1.73
N ASP A 146 18.52 -7.52 -2.98
CA ASP A 146 18.78 -6.38 -3.85
C ASP A 146 17.51 -5.59 -4.14
N LEU A 147 16.41 -6.26 -4.49
CA LEU A 147 15.11 -5.62 -4.69
C LEU A 147 14.66 -4.86 -3.43
N LEU A 148 14.77 -5.51 -2.27
CA LEU A 148 14.40 -4.91 -0.99
C LEU A 148 15.20 -3.62 -0.71
N LEU A 149 16.51 -3.66 -0.93
CA LEU A 149 17.38 -2.51 -0.72
C LEU A 149 17.04 -1.35 -1.66
N GLN A 150 16.87 -1.63 -2.95
CA GLN A 150 16.51 -0.62 -3.94
C GLN A 150 15.13 -0.03 -3.68
N MET A 151 14.16 -0.87 -3.28
CA MET A 151 12.82 -0.44 -2.94
C MET A 151 12.79 0.47 -1.70
N LYS A 152 13.57 0.16 -0.67
CA LYS A 152 13.71 1.04 0.51
C LYS A 152 14.25 2.42 0.15
N ARG A 153 15.26 2.49 -0.71
CA ARG A 153 15.82 3.76 -1.20
C ARG A 153 14.80 4.55 -2.00
N TYR A 154 14.08 3.87 -2.88
CA TYR A 154 13.02 4.50 -3.66
C TYR A 154 11.89 5.02 -2.78
N LEU A 155 11.42 4.25 -1.80
CA LEU A 155 10.37 4.66 -0.87
C LEU A 155 10.71 5.96 -0.16
N LYS A 156 11.93 6.06 0.37
CA LYS A 156 12.40 7.29 1.01
C LYS A 156 12.34 8.49 0.07
N ARG A 157 12.79 8.32 -1.16
CA ARG A 157 12.71 9.37 -2.18
C ARG A 157 11.27 9.71 -2.53
N SER A 158 10.42 8.69 -2.75
CA SER A 158 9.01 8.85 -3.11
C SER A 158 8.22 9.67 -2.08
N ASN A 159 8.42 9.41 -0.80
CA ASN A 159 7.75 10.15 0.29
C ASN A 159 8.27 11.58 0.47
N ASN A 160 9.34 11.96 -0.21
CA ASN A 160 9.89 13.30 -0.21
C ASN A 160 9.59 14.10 -1.49
N ILE A 161 8.85 13.53 -2.44
CA ILE A 161 8.49 14.22 -3.68
C ILE A 161 7.25 15.10 -3.44
N PRO A 162 7.32 16.42 -3.72
CA PRO A 162 6.15 17.28 -3.63
C PRO A 162 5.02 16.84 -4.55
N MET A 163 3.79 16.93 -4.07
CA MET A 163 2.58 16.55 -4.80
C MET A 163 1.63 17.75 -4.94
N ALA A 164 1.13 17.98 -6.15
CA ALA A 164 0.17 19.06 -6.40
C ALA A 164 -1.08 18.95 -5.52
N VAL A 165 -1.59 17.73 -5.32
CA VAL A 165 -2.76 17.46 -4.46
C VAL A 165 -2.53 17.83 -2.99
N LEU A 166 -1.28 17.94 -2.55
CA LEU A 166 -0.89 18.33 -1.19
C LEU A 166 -0.44 19.81 -1.12
N GLY A 167 -0.79 20.62 -2.10
CA GLY A 167 -0.31 22.00 -2.18
C GLY A 167 1.20 22.09 -2.36
N TRP A 168 1.78 21.15 -3.09
CA TRP A 168 3.21 21.03 -3.37
C TRP A 168 4.07 20.67 -2.13
N LYS A 169 3.45 20.18 -1.08
CA LYS A 169 4.14 19.51 0.02
C LYS A 169 4.42 18.05 -0.35
N SER A 170 5.50 17.52 0.20
CA SER A 170 5.73 16.07 0.14
C SER A 170 4.80 15.33 1.12
N PRO A 171 4.58 14.02 0.93
CA PRO A 171 3.85 13.21 1.90
C PRO A 171 4.38 13.34 3.34
N LEU A 172 5.70 13.36 3.52
CA LEU A 172 6.30 13.52 4.86
C LEU A 172 6.06 14.92 5.45
N GLU A 173 6.13 15.96 4.65
CA GLU A 173 5.80 17.33 5.09
C GLU A 173 4.32 17.42 5.46
N LYS A 174 3.44 16.83 4.66
CA LYS A 174 2.00 16.79 4.96
C LYS A 174 1.69 16.02 6.23
N ARG A 175 2.35 14.89 6.45
CA ARG A 175 2.23 14.15 7.70
C ARG A 175 2.59 14.98 8.91
N LYS A 176 3.72 15.68 8.88
CA LYS A 176 4.15 16.56 9.98
C LYS A 176 3.15 17.68 10.26
N GLU A 177 2.62 18.29 9.21
CA GLU A 177 1.57 19.31 9.34
C GLU A 177 0.33 18.75 10.04
N LEU A 178 -0.15 17.56 9.63
CA LEU A 178 -1.33 16.91 10.22
C LEU A 178 -1.10 16.46 11.66
N GLU A 179 0.08 15.98 12.00
CA GLU A 179 0.46 15.64 13.37
C GLU A 179 0.43 16.87 14.30
N ASN A 180 0.93 18.01 13.84
CA ASN A 180 0.97 19.25 14.60
C ASN A 180 -0.41 19.90 14.76
N SER A 181 -1.36 19.61 13.90
CA SER A 181 -2.73 20.13 13.97
C SER A 181 -3.60 19.40 15.02
N CYS A 182 -3.12 18.29 15.57
CA CYS A 182 -3.80 17.48 16.59
C CYS A 182 -3.38 17.85 18.03
N VAL A 183 -2.62 18.92 18.22
CA VAL A 183 -2.19 19.43 19.53
C VAL A 183 -3.06 20.58 20.00
#